data_e78c2f28c4342109bb21ae1ef9151697
#
_entry.id   e78c2f28c4342109bb21ae1ef9151697
#
_cell.length_a   1.000
_cell.length_b   1.000
_cell.length_c   1.000
_cell.angle_alpha   90.00
_cell.angle_beta   90.00
_cell.angle_gamma   90.00
#
_symmetry.space_group_name_H-M   'P 1'
#
loop_
_entity.id
_entity.type
_entity.pdbx_description
1 polymer ?
#
loop_
_entity_poly.entity_id
_entity_poly.type
_entity_poly.pdbx_seq_one_letter_code
_entity_poly.pdbx_strand_id
1 'polypeptide(L)'
;MQQKQNCGHPLRRKGSISRVSKVTCGLLFCLTTGVFAAGENVELLTSDRIENAVPDQVGKTVTIMVQDEMGPVAGANVVVKGTTNGNISDMDGKVVLQNVPNNSTLVISFIGYTTQEVKVSNQATIHVKLVEDAKALEEVVVIGYGSLDKKQVTSAITSLKADDLMVGVSGADISASLQGKIGGLVMNNLGSANSGTTFQLRGMTSINSGKAPLIVIDGFPGGDIRSLTQDDIKSIDVLKDASAGAIYGTRAAAGVILITTKSGSDTNGKVRLTYSNEFTKKQNYNAPEMLSGREYAEHNIGTDYGSDTNWWDELINKGNFSQKHHLALEMGTEKAQVYTSFFYEKNQGIALQDERQDYGGRVNASFKLFDDWLEVRPAVDYRQAARNNHYPNFQQAMRNNPTRSPYDPDSETGYNVWINESLDYNVVADAMLEDYYGLDKWFKPEVNLKLNIKPIPGLNYQQVVGYENRQWELHQYWPSTHRSEIDNSRKGHAHLAFSKTENLTSEGYFSYVKDFKGGHNLNATAGYSYFEVNGENFGMDNYNFSVDGIKYWDIGQGSYLTAVSYTHLTLPTNR
;
A
#
# COMPACT_ATOMS: atom_id res chain seq x y z
N MET A 1 -16.69 50.47 -39.17
CA MET A 1 -16.30 49.07 -39.49
C MET A 1 -15.75 48.48 -38.22
N GLN A 2 -16.59 47.71 -37.52
CA GLN A 2 -16.26 47.04 -36.25
C GLN A 2 -15.72 45.63 -36.57
N GLN A 3 -14.49 45.35 -36.19
CA GLN A 3 -14.03 43.98 -36.10
C GLN A 3 -14.10 43.53 -34.63
N LYS A 4 -15.03 42.61 -34.35
CA LYS A 4 -15.06 41.83 -33.11
C LYS A 4 -13.86 40.88 -33.09
N GLN A 5 -12.93 41.09 -32.18
CA GLN A 5 -11.94 40.05 -31.81
C GLN A 5 -12.58 39.11 -30.78
N ASN A 6 -12.72 37.84 -31.20
CA ASN A 6 -13.06 36.75 -30.32
C ASN A 6 -11.84 36.46 -29.44
N CYS A 7 -11.92 36.74 -28.16
CA CYS A 7 -11.01 36.21 -27.15
C CYS A 7 -11.35 34.74 -26.90
N GLY A 8 -10.63 33.85 -27.57
CA GLY A 8 -10.65 32.42 -27.26
C GLY A 8 -9.97 32.20 -25.90
N HIS A 9 -10.65 31.52 -25.01
CA HIS A 9 -10.07 31.02 -23.76
C HIS A 9 -8.78 30.22 -24.05
N PRO A 10 -7.69 30.44 -23.31
CA PRO A 10 -6.52 29.58 -23.45
C PRO A 10 -6.86 28.19 -22.88
N LEU A 11 -6.96 27.22 -23.77
CA LEU A 11 -7.02 25.81 -23.44
C LEU A 11 -5.85 25.47 -22.49
N ARG A 12 -6.20 25.12 -21.27
CA ARG A 12 -5.32 24.55 -20.24
C ARG A 12 -4.54 23.40 -20.86
N ARG A 13 -3.31 23.63 -21.31
CA ARG A 13 -2.38 22.55 -21.67
C ARG A 13 -2.07 21.79 -20.39
N LYS A 14 -2.77 20.67 -20.17
CA LYS A 14 -2.35 19.64 -19.23
C LYS A 14 -0.92 19.27 -19.61
N GLY A 15 0.04 19.60 -18.76
CA GLY A 15 1.42 19.16 -18.92
C GLY A 15 1.43 17.64 -19.07
N SER A 16 1.76 17.18 -20.26
CA SER A 16 1.78 15.76 -20.58
C SER A 16 2.91 15.09 -19.82
N ILE A 17 2.59 14.33 -18.80
CA ILE A 17 3.46 13.37 -18.09
C ILE A 17 4.02 12.30 -19.04
N SER A 18 3.69 12.35 -20.33
CA SER A 18 3.94 11.29 -21.31
C SER A 18 5.40 11.14 -21.78
N ARG A 19 6.33 12.00 -21.40
CA ARG A 19 7.72 11.91 -21.91
C ARG A 19 8.69 11.12 -21.05
N VAL A 20 8.43 10.94 -19.76
CA VAL A 20 9.32 10.18 -18.85
C VAL A 20 8.96 8.69 -18.80
N SER A 21 7.72 8.35 -19.14
CA SER A 21 7.18 6.98 -19.08
C SER A 21 7.79 5.98 -20.08
N LYS A 22 8.38 6.45 -21.18
CA LYS A 22 8.82 5.53 -22.26
C LYS A 22 10.17 4.85 -22.02
N VAL A 23 11.01 5.38 -21.15
CA VAL A 23 12.36 4.80 -20.90
C VAL A 23 12.32 3.78 -19.74
N THR A 24 11.48 3.99 -18.74
CA THR A 24 11.40 3.12 -17.55
C THR A 24 10.64 1.83 -17.81
N CYS A 25 9.62 1.84 -18.68
CA CYS A 25 8.89 0.62 -19.08
C CYS A 25 9.77 -0.36 -19.89
N GLY A 26 10.74 0.15 -20.67
CA GLY A 26 11.61 -0.69 -21.50
C GLY A 26 12.59 -1.55 -20.70
N LEU A 27 13.07 -1.07 -19.56
CA LEU A 27 14.06 -1.79 -18.75
C LEU A 27 13.43 -2.91 -17.87
N LEU A 28 12.19 -2.74 -17.42
CA LEU A 28 11.49 -3.81 -16.69
C LEU A 28 11.05 -4.95 -17.62
N PHE A 29 10.78 -4.65 -18.91
CA PHE A 29 10.37 -5.66 -19.89
C PHE A 29 11.54 -6.56 -20.33
N CYS A 30 12.78 -6.06 -20.31
CA CYS A 30 13.96 -6.86 -20.70
C CYS A 30 14.39 -7.90 -19.66
N LEU A 31 14.05 -7.73 -18.39
CA LEU A 31 14.37 -8.72 -17.35
C LEU A 31 13.41 -9.94 -17.34
N THR A 32 12.22 -9.79 -17.93
CA THR A 32 11.24 -10.89 -18.02
C THR A 32 11.37 -11.74 -19.28
N THR A 33 12.03 -11.24 -20.34
CA THR A 33 12.18 -11.98 -21.61
C THR A 33 13.25 -13.06 -21.60
N GLY A 34 14.14 -13.08 -20.61
CA GLY A 34 15.18 -14.10 -20.49
C GLY A 34 14.72 -15.47 -19.99
N VAL A 35 13.50 -15.60 -19.46
CA VAL A 35 12.96 -16.85 -18.89
C VAL A 35 11.99 -17.56 -19.83
N PHE A 36 11.56 -16.92 -20.93
CA PHE A 36 10.50 -17.43 -21.82
C PHE A 36 11.01 -18.25 -23.02
N ALA A 37 12.26 -18.69 -23.05
CA ALA A 37 12.81 -19.45 -24.18
C ALA A 37 12.69 -20.98 -24.04
N ALA A 38 11.75 -21.50 -23.27
CA ALA A 38 11.48 -22.94 -23.25
C ALA A 38 10.02 -23.21 -22.87
N GLY A 39 9.15 -23.39 -23.88
CA GLY A 39 7.81 -23.89 -23.63
C GLY A 39 6.80 -23.50 -24.72
N GLU A 40 6.34 -24.52 -25.42
CA GLU A 40 5.40 -24.48 -26.55
C GLU A 40 4.02 -23.90 -26.18
N ASN A 41 3.45 -23.17 -27.15
CA ASN A 41 2.03 -22.89 -27.40
C ASN A 41 1.12 -22.50 -26.22
N VAL A 42 0.93 -21.19 -26.06
CA VAL A 42 -0.21 -20.64 -25.33
C VAL A 42 -1.41 -20.59 -26.29
N GLU A 43 -2.33 -21.52 -26.17
CA GLU A 43 -3.68 -21.40 -26.77
C GLU A 43 -4.50 -20.44 -25.89
N LEU A 44 -4.86 -19.30 -26.48
CA LEU A 44 -5.91 -18.43 -25.94
C LEU A 44 -7.25 -19.16 -26.09
N LEU A 45 -7.78 -19.66 -25.00
CA LEU A 45 -9.16 -20.16 -24.95
C LEU A 45 -10.13 -18.98 -25.06
N THR A 46 -10.55 -18.70 -26.28
CA THR A 46 -11.77 -17.91 -26.52
C THR A 46 -12.97 -18.71 -26.04
N SER A 47 -13.85 -18.04 -25.30
CA SER A 47 -15.09 -18.64 -24.80
C SER A 47 -16.03 -18.96 -25.95
N ASP A 48 -15.94 -20.17 -26.50
CA ASP A 48 -16.99 -20.71 -27.32
C ASP A 48 -18.14 -21.19 -26.42
N ARG A 49 -19.32 -20.73 -26.77
CA ARG A 49 -20.60 -21.20 -26.23
C ARG A 49 -20.64 -22.72 -26.26
N ILE A 50 -20.65 -23.34 -25.11
CA ILE A 50 -21.03 -24.74 -24.99
C ILE A 50 -22.55 -24.79 -25.06
N GLU A 51 -23.07 -25.11 -26.23
CA GLU A 51 -24.42 -25.63 -26.35
C GLU A 51 -24.49 -27.01 -25.69
N ASN A 52 -25.31 -27.08 -24.65
CA ASN A 52 -25.55 -28.28 -23.88
C ASN A 52 -26.22 -29.37 -24.74
N ALA A 53 -25.46 -30.39 -25.07
CA ALA A 53 -26.04 -31.71 -25.30
C ALA A 53 -25.94 -32.49 -23.97
N VAL A 54 -26.99 -32.52 -23.20
CA VAL A 54 -27.12 -33.37 -22.01
C VAL A 54 -27.54 -34.75 -22.51
N PRO A 55 -26.71 -35.80 -22.34
CA PRO A 55 -27.21 -37.15 -22.40
C PRO A 55 -27.97 -37.39 -21.09
N ASP A 56 -29.19 -37.80 -21.21
CA ASP A 56 -30.07 -38.20 -20.12
C ASP A 56 -29.49 -39.46 -19.42
N GLN A 57 -28.51 -39.23 -18.52
CA GLN A 57 -28.03 -40.29 -17.63
C GLN A 57 -28.87 -40.26 -16.37
N VAL A 58 -29.67 -41.28 -16.15
CA VAL A 58 -30.40 -41.53 -14.92
C VAL A 58 -29.41 -41.56 -13.77
N GLY A 59 -29.28 -40.41 -13.07
CA GLY A 59 -28.43 -40.28 -11.92
C GLY A 59 -29.04 -41.02 -10.74
N LYS A 60 -28.20 -41.65 -9.91
CA LYS A 60 -28.64 -42.32 -8.69
C LYS A 60 -28.58 -41.38 -7.48
N THR A 61 -29.36 -41.70 -6.46
CA THR A 61 -29.23 -41.07 -5.14
C THR A 61 -28.12 -41.78 -4.38
N VAL A 62 -27.16 -41.01 -3.87
CA VAL A 62 -26.01 -41.49 -3.07
C VAL A 62 -26.07 -40.85 -1.70
N THR A 63 -25.95 -41.65 -0.66
CA THR A 63 -25.79 -41.19 0.73
C THR A 63 -24.31 -41.23 1.07
N ILE A 64 -23.79 -40.14 1.63
CA ILE A 64 -22.39 -40.02 2.07
C ILE A 64 -22.41 -39.80 3.58
N MET A 65 -21.62 -40.57 4.30
CA MET A 65 -21.37 -40.40 5.74
C MET A 65 -19.97 -39.89 5.94
N VAL A 66 -19.86 -38.65 6.42
CA VAL A 66 -18.59 -37.95 6.67
C VAL A 66 -18.29 -38.03 8.16
N GLN A 67 -17.14 -38.58 8.53
CA GLN A 67 -16.70 -38.72 9.92
C GLN A 67 -15.19 -38.45 10.03
N ASP A 68 -14.73 -38.12 11.21
CA ASP A 68 -13.32 -38.03 11.59
C ASP A 68 -12.96 -39.10 12.68
N GLU A 69 -11.90 -38.87 13.43
CA GLU A 69 -11.49 -39.76 14.53
C GLU A 69 -12.36 -39.60 15.78
N MET A 70 -13.06 -38.46 15.94
CA MET A 70 -13.89 -38.14 17.07
C MET A 70 -15.39 -38.44 16.85
N GLY A 71 -15.80 -38.61 15.57
CA GLY A 71 -17.20 -38.89 15.24
C GLY A 71 -17.70 -38.26 13.94
N PRO A 72 -19.04 -38.08 13.80
CA PRO A 72 -19.63 -37.45 12.61
C PRO A 72 -19.20 -35.99 12.45
N VAL A 73 -18.87 -35.57 11.23
CA VAL A 73 -18.51 -34.20 10.91
C VAL A 73 -19.69 -33.46 10.29
N ALA A 74 -20.27 -32.51 11.00
CA ALA A 74 -21.34 -31.65 10.53
C ALA A 74 -20.76 -30.46 9.75
N GLY A 75 -21.42 -30.03 8.64
CA GLY A 75 -21.01 -28.88 7.85
C GLY A 75 -19.96 -29.17 6.76
N ALA A 76 -19.56 -30.41 6.55
CA ALA A 76 -18.66 -30.79 5.47
C ALA A 76 -19.33 -30.62 4.11
N ASN A 77 -18.65 -29.97 3.18
CA ASN A 77 -19.12 -29.74 1.83
C ASN A 77 -18.80 -30.94 0.93
N VAL A 78 -19.81 -31.50 0.26
CA VAL A 78 -19.69 -32.64 -0.65
C VAL A 78 -20.25 -32.25 -2.01
N VAL A 79 -19.39 -32.24 -3.04
CA VAL A 79 -19.74 -31.79 -4.40
C VAL A 79 -19.32 -32.83 -5.41
N VAL A 80 -20.13 -33.05 -6.46
CA VAL A 80 -19.75 -33.87 -7.62
C VAL A 80 -18.76 -33.08 -8.48
N LYS A 81 -17.54 -33.61 -8.64
CA LYS A 81 -16.42 -32.91 -9.33
C LYS A 81 -16.84 -32.43 -10.73
N GLY A 82 -16.61 -31.12 -10.99
CA GLY A 82 -16.95 -30.50 -12.28
C GLY A 82 -18.42 -30.10 -12.45
N THR A 83 -19.24 -30.18 -11.40
CA THR A 83 -20.67 -29.80 -11.44
C THR A 83 -21.00 -28.88 -10.26
N THR A 84 -22.20 -28.28 -10.29
CA THR A 84 -22.77 -27.53 -9.16
C THR A 84 -23.62 -28.41 -8.23
N ASN A 85 -23.69 -29.73 -8.49
CA ASN A 85 -24.45 -30.67 -7.66
C ASN A 85 -23.67 -30.99 -6.39
N GLY A 86 -24.07 -30.41 -5.27
CA GLY A 86 -23.44 -30.61 -3.97
C GLY A 86 -24.38 -30.29 -2.83
N ASN A 87 -24.02 -30.74 -1.61
CA ASN A 87 -24.76 -30.47 -0.38
C ASN A 87 -23.80 -30.52 0.83
N ILE A 88 -24.28 -30.08 1.97
CA ILE A 88 -23.53 -29.98 3.23
C ILE A 88 -23.99 -31.10 4.18
N SER A 89 -23.06 -31.69 4.95
CA SER A 89 -23.39 -32.73 5.94
C SER A 89 -24.21 -32.16 7.10
N ASP A 90 -25.19 -32.94 7.53
CA ASP A 90 -26.02 -32.68 8.71
C ASP A 90 -25.26 -32.98 10.02
N MET A 91 -25.97 -32.88 11.17
CA MET A 91 -25.38 -33.12 12.50
C MET A 91 -24.88 -34.56 12.71
N ASP A 92 -25.42 -35.51 11.95
CA ASP A 92 -25.01 -36.92 11.96
C ASP A 92 -23.93 -37.21 10.90
N GLY A 93 -23.36 -36.19 10.27
CA GLY A 93 -22.36 -36.31 9.21
C GLY A 93 -22.91 -36.82 7.88
N LYS A 94 -24.22 -36.87 7.71
CA LYS A 94 -24.90 -37.46 6.57
C LYS A 94 -25.16 -36.42 5.47
N VAL A 95 -24.83 -36.77 4.23
CA VAL A 95 -25.16 -36.02 3.02
C VAL A 95 -25.92 -36.89 2.06
N VAL A 96 -26.99 -36.38 1.46
CA VAL A 96 -27.74 -37.06 0.40
C VAL A 96 -27.64 -36.23 -0.88
N LEU A 97 -27.03 -36.80 -1.92
CA LEU A 97 -26.95 -36.22 -3.24
C LEU A 97 -27.85 -36.99 -4.21
N GLN A 98 -28.69 -36.25 -4.93
CA GLN A 98 -29.56 -36.82 -5.98
C GLN A 98 -28.89 -36.61 -7.35
N ASN A 99 -29.28 -37.41 -8.33
CA ASN A 99 -28.82 -37.33 -9.71
C ASN A 99 -27.28 -37.38 -9.86
N VAL A 100 -26.62 -38.24 -9.11
CA VAL A 100 -25.17 -38.44 -9.18
C VAL A 100 -24.84 -39.38 -10.32
N PRO A 101 -24.05 -38.97 -11.33
CA PRO A 101 -23.67 -39.85 -12.44
C PRO A 101 -22.85 -41.06 -11.96
N ASN A 102 -23.03 -42.22 -12.61
CA ASN A 102 -22.19 -43.39 -12.33
C ASN A 102 -20.72 -43.09 -12.67
N ASN A 103 -19.80 -43.59 -11.83
CA ASN A 103 -18.35 -43.34 -11.91
C ASN A 103 -17.90 -41.89 -11.77
N SER A 104 -18.75 -40.97 -11.27
CA SER A 104 -18.33 -39.61 -10.91
C SER A 104 -17.41 -39.64 -9.70
N THR A 105 -16.66 -38.55 -9.52
CA THR A 105 -15.82 -38.33 -8.34
C THR A 105 -16.49 -37.30 -7.44
N LEU A 106 -16.65 -37.63 -6.17
CA LEU A 106 -17.07 -36.66 -5.12
C LEU A 106 -15.85 -35.99 -4.56
N VAL A 107 -15.93 -34.68 -4.36
CA VAL A 107 -14.95 -33.86 -3.66
C VAL A 107 -15.55 -33.51 -2.30
N ILE A 108 -14.91 -33.96 -1.23
CA ILE A 108 -15.34 -33.73 0.15
C ILE A 108 -14.32 -32.79 0.80
N SER A 109 -14.78 -31.64 1.31
CA SER A 109 -13.94 -30.65 1.95
C SER A 109 -14.59 -30.11 3.23
N PHE A 110 -13.77 -29.90 4.25
CA PHE A 110 -14.17 -29.24 5.49
C PHE A 110 -13.01 -28.44 6.05
N ILE A 111 -13.29 -27.34 6.76
CA ILE A 111 -12.26 -26.46 7.33
C ILE A 111 -11.43 -27.24 8.35
N GLY A 112 -10.10 -27.25 8.18
CA GLY A 112 -9.18 -28.00 9.05
C GLY A 112 -8.92 -29.44 8.64
N TYR A 113 -9.46 -29.90 7.50
CA TYR A 113 -9.27 -31.26 7.00
C TYR A 113 -8.75 -31.27 5.56
N THR A 114 -7.96 -32.29 5.25
CA THR A 114 -7.47 -32.54 3.89
C THR A 114 -8.65 -32.88 2.96
N THR A 115 -8.79 -32.14 1.85
CA THR A 115 -9.80 -32.42 0.85
C THR A 115 -9.62 -33.82 0.29
N GLN A 116 -10.67 -34.62 0.26
CA GLN A 116 -10.65 -35.99 -0.27
C GLN A 116 -11.48 -36.12 -1.54
N GLU A 117 -10.95 -36.90 -2.51
CA GLU A 117 -11.66 -37.27 -3.72
C GLU A 117 -12.05 -38.75 -3.67
N VAL A 118 -13.34 -39.04 -3.74
CA VAL A 118 -13.87 -40.40 -3.66
C VAL A 118 -14.68 -40.72 -4.92
N LYS A 119 -14.33 -41.82 -5.59
CA LYS A 119 -15.09 -42.30 -6.77
C LYS A 119 -16.40 -42.98 -6.35
N VAL A 120 -17.47 -42.56 -6.99
CA VAL A 120 -18.80 -43.17 -6.79
C VAL A 120 -18.83 -44.53 -7.48
N SER A 121 -18.90 -45.59 -6.69
CA SER A 121 -19.09 -46.97 -7.15
C SER A 121 -20.57 -47.39 -7.04
N ASN A 122 -20.89 -48.67 -7.20
CA ASN A 122 -22.27 -49.19 -7.09
C ASN A 122 -22.85 -49.17 -5.66
N GLN A 123 -22.15 -48.63 -4.67
CA GLN A 123 -22.62 -48.55 -3.28
C GLN A 123 -23.68 -47.45 -3.11
N ALA A 124 -24.74 -47.76 -2.36
CA ALA A 124 -25.78 -46.78 -2.03
C ALA A 124 -25.33 -45.80 -0.90
N THR A 125 -24.38 -46.23 -0.06
CA THR A 125 -23.81 -45.43 1.02
C THR A 125 -22.28 -45.46 0.93
N ILE A 126 -21.65 -44.28 1.00
CA ILE A 126 -20.21 -44.11 0.96
C ILE A 126 -19.76 -43.53 2.31
N HIS A 127 -18.86 -44.21 2.99
CA HIS A 127 -18.24 -43.70 4.24
C HIS A 127 -16.93 -43.03 3.90
N VAL A 128 -16.78 -41.79 4.36
CA VAL A 128 -15.57 -40.99 4.17
C VAL A 128 -15.03 -40.58 5.52
N LYS A 129 -13.80 -40.99 5.81
CA LYS A 129 -13.08 -40.58 7.02
C LYS A 129 -12.19 -39.39 6.65
N LEU A 130 -12.51 -38.20 7.11
CA LEU A 130 -11.67 -37.04 6.94
C LEU A 130 -10.42 -37.15 7.83
N VAL A 131 -9.30 -36.74 7.28
CA VAL A 131 -8.01 -36.67 7.97
C VAL A 131 -7.74 -35.20 8.25
N GLU A 132 -7.47 -34.86 9.50
CA GLU A 132 -7.08 -33.51 9.86
C GLU A 132 -5.87 -33.05 9.04
N ASP A 133 -5.98 -31.84 8.47
CA ASP A 133 -4.85 -31.22 7.78
C ASP A 133 -3.96 -30.56 8.84
N ALA A 134 -3.02 -31.34 9.37
CA ALA A 134 -2.06 -30.85 10.35
C ALA A 134 -1.24 -29.65 9.82
N LYS A 135 -1.17 -29.44 8.51
CA LYS A 135 -0.50 -28.27 7.90
C LYS A 135 -1.38 -27.02 7.88
N ALA A 136 -2.72 -27.16 7.90
CA ALA A 136 -3.64 -26.02 7.88
C ALA A 136 -3.79 -25.30 9.23
N LEU A 137 -3.29 -25.88 10.32
CA LEU A 137 -3.44 -25.34 11.70
C LEU A 137 -2.16 -24.74 12.29
N GLU A 138 -1.03 -24.83 11.64
CA GLU A 138 0.19 -24.17 12.08
C GLU A 138 0.19 -22.72 11.58
N GLU A 139 -0.45 -21.83 12.34
CA GLU A 139 -0.27 -20.38 12.18
C GLU A 139 1.17 -20.04 12.58
N VAL A 140 2.02 -19.95 11.57
CA VAL A 140 3.42 -19.54 11.72
C VAL A 140 3.49 -18.02 11.79
N VAL A 141 4.01 -17.50 12.87
CA VAL A 141 4.23 -16.07 13.08
C VAL A 141 5.69 -15.76 12.78
N VAL A 142 5.92 -14.75 11.92
CA VAL A 142 7.27 -14.25 11.67
C VAL A 142 7.72 -13.45 12.89
N ILE A 143 8.84 -13.85 13.49
CA ILE A 143 9.48 -13.16 14.59
C ILE A 143 10.91 -12.78 14.16
N GLY A 144 11.06 -11.61 13.61
CA GLY A 144 12.38 -11.07 13.25
C GLY A 144 13.26 -12.04 12.44
N TYR A 145 14.16 -12.74 13.10
CA TYR A 145 15.08 -13.70 12.48
C TYR A 145 14.54 -15.13 12.45
N GLY A 146 13.29 -15.34 12.07
CA GLY A 146 12.69 -16.67 11.94
C GLY A 146 11.18 -16.64 11.99
N SER A 147 10.63 -17.83 11.93
CA SER A 147 9.21 -18.06 12.11
C SER A 147 9.02 -19.08 13.24
N LEU A 148 8.12 -18.81 14.15
CA LEU A 148 7.71 -19.75 15.22
C LEU A 148 6.23 -20.06 15.09
N ASP A 149 5.85 -21.24 15.53
CA ASP A 149 4.44 -21.55 15.71
C ASP A 149 3.81 -20.57 16.71
N LYS A 150 2.65 -20.06 16.39
CA LYS A 150 1.92 -19.12 17.26
C LYS A 150 1.77 -19.62 18.68
N LYS A 151 1.69 -20.94 18.87
CA LYS A 151 1.62 -21.61 20.18
C LYS A 151 2.92 -21.51 21.00
N GLN A 152 4.07 -21.30 20.33
CA GLN A 152 5.39 -21.20 20.97
C GLN A 152 5.77 -19.75 21.29
N VAL A 153 4.97 -18.79 20.79
CA VAL A 153 5.23 -17.37 20.98
C VAL A 153 4.68 -16.92 22.33
N THR A 154 5.59 -16.60 23.25
CA THR A 154 5.26 -16.07 24.59
C THR A 154 5.05 -14.55 24.61
N SER A 155 5.36 -13.86 23.52
CA SER A 155 5.27 -12.40 23.37
C SER A 155 3.92 -11.96 22.83
N ALA A 156 3.49 -10.73 23.16
CA ALA A 156 2.24 -10.16 22.63
C ALA A 156 2.40 -9.78 21.14
N ILE A 157 2.10 -10.73 20.25
CA ILE A 157 2.09 -10.54 18.81
C ILE A 157 0.65 -10.49 18.30
N THR A 158 0.39 -9.57 17.38
CA THR A 158 -0.87 -9.52 16.64
C THR A 158 -0.55 -9.72 15.16
N SER A 159 -1.12 -10.77 14.56
CA SER A 159 -0.99 -11.07 13.14
C SER A 159 -2.27 -10.73 12.40
N LEU A 160 -2.14 -10.09 11.25
CA LEU A 160 -3.21 -9.80 10.30
C LEU A 160 -2.83 -10.40 8.95
N LYS A 161 -3.75 -11.10 8.32
CA LYS A 161 -3.63 -11.58 6.93
C LYS A 161 -4.14 -10.50 5.97
N ALA A 162 -3.81 -10.65 4.69
CA ALA A 162 -4.30 -9.73 3.65
C ALA A 162 -5.83 -9.57 3.67
N ASP A 163 -6.55 -10.67 3.91
CA ASP A 163 -8.01 -10.69 3.94
C ASP A 163 -8.61 -9.97 5.17
N ASP A 164 -7.82 -9.76 6.21
CA ASP A 164 -8.22 -9.01 7.41
C ASP A 164 -8.09 -7.51 7.24
N LEU A 165 -7.40 -7.04 6.20
CA LEU A 165 -7.22 -5.63 5.92
C LEU A 165 -8.53 -5.01 5.42
N MET A 166 -8.76 -3.75 5.77
CA MET A 166 -9.96 -3.05 5.31
C MET A 166 -9.87 -2.75 3.83
N VAL A 167 -10.87 -3.19 3.06
CA VAL A 167 -11.04 -2.84 1.64
C VAL A 167 -11.77 -1.49 1.55
N GLY A 168 -11.48 -0.72 0.51
CA GLY A 168 -12.17 0.56 0.27
C GLY A 168 -11.59 1.74 1.07
N VAL A 169 -10.42 1.59 1.67
CA VAL A 169 -9.71 2.68 2.33
C VAL A 169 -8.68 3.25 1.36
N SER A 170 -9.11 4.21 0.55
CA SER A 170 -8.20 4.96 -0.32
C SER A 170 -7.33 5.88 0.54
N GLY A 171 -6.04 5.69 0.50
CA GLY A 171 -5.07 6.47 1.25
C GLY A 171 -3.68 6.42 0.62
N ALA A 172 -2.82 7.35 1.01
CA ALA A 172 -1.44 7.41 0.53
C ALA A 172 -0.58 6.23 1.00
N ASP A 173 -1.05 5.48 1.98
CA ASP A 173 -0.38 4.31 2.54
C ASP A 173 -1.39 3.29 3.10
N ILE A 174 -0.89 2.08 3.31
CA ILE A 174 -1.64 0.93 3.83
C ILE A 174 -2.11 1.14 5.27
N SER A 175 -1.55 2.10 5.96
CA SER A 175 -1.79 2.34 7.39
C SER A 175 -3.27 2.50 7.71
N ALA A 176 -4.00 3.17 6.82
CA ALA A 176 -5.43 3.39 7.02
C ALA A 176 -6.23 2.07 7.10
N SER A 177 -5.77 1.01 6.39
CA SER A 177 -6.42 -0.31 6.45
C SER A 177 -6.16 -1.08 7.76
N LEU A 178 -5.18 -0.64 8.55
CA LEU A 178 -4.84 -1.23 9.86
C LEU A 178 -5.62 -0.60 11.02
N GLN A 179 -6.32 0.53 10.77
CA GLN A 179 -6.99 1.27 11.82
C GLN A 179 -8.04 0.42 12.55
N GLY A 180 -7.96 0.39 13.88
CA GLY A 180 -8.88 -0.39 14.72
C GLY A 180 -8.66 -1.91 14.72
N LYS A 181 -7.75 -2.45 13.88
CA LYS A 181 -7.47 -3.89 13.80
C LYS A 181 -6.43 -4.36 14.81
N ILE A 182 -5.58 -3.46 15.29
CA ILE A 182 -4.46 -3.79 16.17
C ILE A 182 -4.66 -3.08 17.52
N GLY A 183 -4.93 -3.84 18.57
CA GLY A 183 -5.07 -3.28 19.92
C GLY A 183 -3.77 -2.61 20.40
N GLY A 184 -3.87 -1.34 20.84
CA GLY A 184 -2.74 -0.52 21.28
C GLY A 184 -1.96 0.19 20.19
N LEU A 185 -2.33 0.03 18.91
CA LEU A 185 -1.82 0.83 17.80
C LEU A 185 -2.77 2.01 17.57
N VAL A 186 -2.27 3.21 17.77
CA VAL A 186 -2.95 4.46 17.46
C VAL A 186 -2.40 4.99 16.15
N MET A 187 -3.29 5.34 15.25
CA MET A 187 -2.95 5.90 13.95
C MET A 187 -3.67 7.22 13.76
N ASN A 188 -2.94 8.21 13.31
CA ASN A 188 -3.49 9.51 12.99
C ASN A 188 -3.27 9.80 11.51
N ASN A 189 -4.38 9.87 10.77
CA ASN A 189 -4.41 10.24 9.35
C ASN A 189 -5.26 11.52 9.22
N LEU A 190 -4.69 12.53 8.59
CA LEU A 190 -5.35 13.84 8.42
C LEU A 190 -6.40 13.85 7.29
N GLY A 191 -6.66 12.70 6.63
CA GLY A 191 -7.64 12.61 5.53
C GLY A 191 -7.19 13.21 4.20
N SER A 192 -5.99 13.79 4.14
CA SER A 192 -5.37 14.27 2.90
C SER A 192 -4.91 13.10 2.03
N ALA A 193 -4.92 13.29 0.72
CA ALA A 193 -4.36 12.35 -0.24
C ALA A 193 -2.84 12.17 -0.08
N ASN A 194 -2.17 13.14 0.53
CA ASN A 194 -0.71 13.23 0.63
C ASN A 194 -0.17 13.04 2.04
N SER A 195 -0.98 13.17 3.09
CA SER A 195 -0.51 12.99 4.46
C SER A 195 -0.20 11.53 4.72
N GLY A 196 1.03 11.27 5.18
CA GLY A 196 1.39 9.97 5.74
C GLY A 196 0.69 9.74 7.08
N THR A 197 0.44 8.49 7.40
CA THR A 197 -0.10 8.11 8.70
C THR A 197 1.01 8.08 9.75
N THR A 198 0.78 8.72 10.89
CA THR A 198 1.67 8.57 12.04
C THR A 198 1.23 7.40 12.90
N PHE A 199 2.19 6.57 13.28
CA PHE A 199 1.97 5.39 14.11
C PHE A 199 2.43 5.62 15.54
N GLN A 200 1.66 5.17 16.50
CA GLN A 200 2.05 5.12 17.89
C GLN A 200 1.59 3.81 18.49
N LEU A 201 2.52 3.02 19.02
CA LEU A 201 2.23 1.72 19.64
C LEU A 201 2.42 1.85 21.16
N ARG A 202 1.35 1.52 21.94
CA ARG A 202 1.35 1.53 23.43
C ARG A 202 1.75 2.85 24.10
N GLY A 203 1.69 3.98 23.40
CA GLY A 203 1.98 5.29 23.96
C GLY A 203 3.36 5.85 23.56
N MET A 204 3.73 6.99 24.14
CA MET A 204 5.00 7.65 23.84
C MET A 204 6.14 7.00 24.64
N THR A 205 7.12 6.46 23.95
CA THR A 205 8.30 5.82 24.53
C THR A 205 9.43 6.80 24.81
N SER A 206 9.40 7.97 24.16
CA SER A 206 10.43 9.03 24.31
C SER A 206 9.85 10.41 24.04
N ILE A 207 10.44 11.43 24.66
CA ILE A 207 10.10 12.84 24.44
C ILE A 207 10.77 13.35 23.16
N ASN A 208 12.02 12.99 22.91
CA ASN A 208 12.90 13.57 21.89
C ASN A 208 13.31 12.61 20.77
N SER A 209 13.05 11.30 20.88
CA SER A 209 13.39 10.33 19.85
C SER A 209 12.16 9.80 19.11
N GLY A 210 12.37 9.07 18.01
CA GLY A 210 11.29 8.54 17.16
C GLY A 210 10.24 7.78 17.96
N LYS A 211 8.99 8.17 17.77
CA LYS A 211 7.81 7.62 18.47
C LYS A 211 7.14 6.50 17.70
N ALA A 212 7.51 6.34 16.42
CA ALA A 212 6.94 5.34 15.52
C ALA A 212 7.61 3.97 15.71
N PRO A 213 6.85 2.87 15.59
CA PRO A 213 7.42 1.53 15.56
C PRO A 213 8.34 1.37 14.33
N LEU A 214 9.33 0.49 14.45
CA LEU A 214 10.19 0.11 13.33
C LEU A 214 9.39 -0.69 12.31
N ILE A 215 9.41 -0.28 11.06
CA ILE A 215 8.81 -1.02 9.95
C ILE A 215 9.89 -1.91 9.35
N VAL A 216 9.57 -3.19 9.15
CA VAL A 216 10.44 -4.18 8.51
C VAL A 216 9.67 -4.83 7.38
N ILE A 217 10.17 -4.71 6.15
CA ILE A 217 9.52 -5.24 4.95
C ILE A 217 10.38 -6.38 4.40
N ASP A 218 9.86 -7.61 4.39
CA ASP A 218 10.53 -8.84 3.93
C ASP A 218 11.90 -9.09 4.59
N GLY A 219 12.08 -8.60 5.84
CA GLY A 219 13.33 -8.68 6.58
C GLY A 219 14.23 -7.46 6.43
N PHE A 220 13.86 -6.47 5.61
CA PHE A 220 14.58 -5.19 5.47
C PHE A 220 14.07 -4.18 6.50
N PRO A 221 14.85 -3.80 7.53
CA PRO A 221 14.44 -2.86 8.56
C PRO A 221 14.57 -1.40 8.11
N GLY A 222 13.57 -0.60 8.46
CA GLY A 222 13.50 0.83 8.15
C GLY A 222 12.89 1.16 6.79
N GLY A 223 12.25 0.18 6.13
CA GLY A 223 11.50 0.41 4.89
C GLY A 223 10.34 1.38 5.07
N ASP A 224 10.00 2.12 4.03
CA ASP A 224 8.84 3.03 4.02
C ASP A 224 7.57 2.27 3.62
N ILE A 225 6.58 2.20 4.53
CA ILE A 225 5.31 1.51 4.26
C ILE A 225 4.57 2.08 3.04
N ARG A 226 4.82 3.35 2.71
CA ARG A 226 4.25 4.00 1.52
C ARG A 226 4.84 3.48 0.20
N SER A 227 5.91 2.69 0.25
CA SER A 227 6.45 2.02 -0.94
C SER A 227 5.60 0.84 -1.41
N LEU A 228 4.69 0.33 -0.57
CA LEU A 228 3.88 -0.86 -0.83
C LEU A 228 2.44 -0.52 -1.21
N THR A 229 1.80 -1.45 -1.92
CA THR A 229 0.34 -1.47 -2.07
C THR A 229 -0.27 -2.55 -1.17
N GLN A 230 -1.51 -2.36 -0.74
CA GLN A 230 -2.22 -3.34 0.08
C GLN A 230 -2.33 -4.70 -0.62
N ASP A 231 -2.54 -4.69 -1.94
CA ASP A 231 -2.72 -5.91 -2.75
C ASP A 231 -1.45 -6.78 -2.79
N ASP A 232 -0.26 -6.20 -2.55
CA ASP A 232 1.01 -6.92 -2.53
C ASP A 232 1.35 -7.53 -1.16
N ILE A 233 0.56 -7.26 -0.12
CA ILE A 233 0.80 -7.77 1.23
C ILE A 233 0.24 -9.18 1.38
N LYS A 234 1.01 -10.03 2.06
CA LYS A 234 0.62 -11.37 2.50
C LYS A 234 0.16 -11.37 3.96
N SER A 235 0.98 -10.78 4.85
CA SER A 235 0.68 -10.65 6.28
C SER A 235 1.37 -9.44 6.90
N ILE A 236 0.81 -8.97 8.02
CA ILE A 236 1.38 -7.94 8.88
C ILE A 236 1.40 -8.47 10.30
N ASP A 237 2.59 -8.57 10.89
CA ASP A 237 2.81 -9.02 12.25
C ASP A 237 3.32 -7.87 13.11
N VAL A 238 2.65 -7.57 14.22
CA VAL A 238 3.01 -6.46 15.10
C VAL A 238 3.56 -6.99 16.41
N LEU A 239 4.87 -6.74 16.62
CA LEU A 239 5.60 -7.07 17.82
C LEU A 239 5.49 -5.92 18.80
N LYS A 240 4.67 -6.11 19.84
CA LYS A 240 4.35 -5.05 20.80
C LYS A 240 5.34 -4.96 21.96
N ASP A 241 6.07 -6.03 22.23
CA ASP A 241 6.97 -6.16 23.36
C ASP A 241 8.42 -5.99 22.96
N ALA A 242 9.22 -5.38 23.85
CA ALA A 242 10.63 -5.17 23.64
C ALA A 242 11.41 -6.50 23.48
N SER A 243 10.96 -7.58 24.10
CA SER A 243 11.55 -8.91 23.98
C SER A 243 11.43 -9.46 22.56
N ALA A 244 10.28 -9.28 21.91
CA ALA A 244 10.08 -9.67 20.51
C ALA A 244 10.87 -8.78 19.54
N GLY A 245 11.06 -7.51 19.90
CA GLY A 245 11.84 -6.54 19.12
C GLY A 245 13.34 -6.55 19.39
N ALA A 246 13.82 -7.30 20.39
CA ALA A 246 15.20 -7.23 20.87
C ALA A 246 16.26 -7.46 19.78
N ILE A 247 15.96 -8.28 18.79
CA ILE A 247 16.83 -8.56 17.65
C ILE A 247 17.13 -7.33 16.78
N TYR A 248 16.22 -6.33 16.78
CA TYR A 248 16.38 -5.06 16.05
C TYR A 248 17.05 -3.97 16.90
N GLY A 249 17.46 -4.31 18.14
CA GLY A 249 18.14 -3.42 19.07
C GLY A 249 17.29 -2.21 19.47
N THR A 250 17.96 -1.09 19.67
CA THR A 250 17.31 0.16 20.12
C THR A 250 16.29 0.73 19.12
N ARG A 251 16.37 0.38 17.84
CA ARG A 251 15.42 0.78 16.80
C ARG A 251 14.00 0.24 17.07
N ALA A 252 13.89 -0.89 17.78
CA ALA A 252 12.62 -1.52 18.13
C ALA A 252 12.00 -1.03 19.44
N ALA A 253 12.55 0.02 20.06
CA ALA A 253 12.07 0.52 21.37
C ALA A 253 10.59 0.91 21.39
N ALA A 254 10.05 1.37 20.26
CA ALA A 254 8.63 1.70 20.07
C ALA A 254 7.79 0.53 19.50
N GLY A 255 8.35 -0.69 19.43
CA GLY A 255 7.77 -1.87 18.80
C GLY A 255 8.18 -2.04 17.35
N VAL A 256 7.73 -3.13 16.73
CA VAL A 256 8.07 -3.48 15.34
C VAL A 256 6.81 -3.88 14.57
N ILE A 257 6.70 -3.42 13.34
CA ILE A 257 5.70 -3.85 12.37
C ILE A 257 6.42 -4.62 11.27
N LEU A 258 6.23 -5.94 11.23
CA LEU A 258 6.77 -6.81 10.20
C LEU A 258 5.75 -6.94 9.08
N ILE A 259 6.15 -6.62 7.87
CA ILE A 259 5.32 -6.76 6.67
C ILE A 259 5.94 -7.84 5.79
N THR A 260 5.17 -8.88 5.55
CA THR A 260 5.53 -9.92 4.59
C THR A 260 4.74 -9.71 3.32
N THR A 261 5.43 -9.63 2.18
CA THR A 261 4.78 -9.44 0.89
C THR A 261 4.54 -10.77 0.18
N LYS A 262 3.73 -10.73 -0.88
CA LYS A 262 3.47 -11.89 -1.75
C LYS A 262 4.74 -12.24 -2.52
N SER A 263 5.13 -13.51 -2.55
CA SER A 263 6.36 -14.01 -3.19
C SER A 263 6.13 -15.07 -4.26
N GLY A 264 4.89 -15.23 -4.69
CA GLY A 264 4.49 -16.33 -5.55
C GLY A 264 4.11 -17.59 -4.78
N SER A 265 3.44 -18.51 -5.46
CA SER A 265 3.04 -19.82 -4.92
C SER A 265 3.30 -20.92 -5.96
N ASP A 266 3.21 -22.16 -5.53
CA ASP A 266 3.19 -23.29 -6.46
C ASP A 266 1.84 -23.31 -7.18
N THR A 267 1.87 -23.00 -8.45
CA THR A 267 0.69 -23.03 -9.35
C THR A 267 0.72 -24.21 -10.29
N ASN A 268 1.58 -25.22 -10.02
CA ASN A 268 1.87 -26.32 -10.95
C ASN A 268 2.33 -25.83 -12.34
N GLY A 269 3.12 -24.73 -12.36
CA GLY A 269 3.62 -24.12 -13.58
C GLY A 269 2.59 -23.31 -14.38
N LYS A 270 1.34 -23.19 -13.91
CA LYS A 270 0.32 -22.36 -14.56
C LYS A 270 0.48 -20.90 -14.16
N VAL A 271 0.13 -20.01 -15.07
CA VAL A 271 0.08 -18.58 -14.81
C VAL A 271 -1.26 -18.23 -14.16
N ARG A 272 -1.23 -17.54 -13.04
CA ARG A 272 -2.39 -16.92 -12.40
C ARG A 272 -2.29 -15.42 -12.60
N LEU A 273 -3.29 -14.84 -13.24
CA LEU A 273 -3.43 -13.40 -13.42
C LEU A 273 -4.55 -12.90 -12.52
N THR A 274 -4.25 -11.87 -11.73
CA THR A 274 -5.23 -11.22 -10.84
C THR A 274 -5.27 -9.74 -11.18
N TYR A 275 -6.46 -9.24 -11.44
CA TYR A 275 -6.71 -7.81 -11.60
C TYR A 275 -7.71 -7.34 -10.56
N SER A 276 -7.34 -6.33 -9.78
CA SER A 276 -8.21 -5.65 -8.84
C SER A 276 -8.34 -4.18 -9.19
N ASN A 277 -9.52 -3.61 -8.96
CA ASN A 277 -9.77 -2.19 -9.10
C ASN A 277 -10.66 -1.69 -7.97
N GLU A 278 -10.49 -0.42 -7.64
CA GLU A 278 -11.26 0.27 -6.63
C GLU A 278 -11.55 1.69 -7.09
N PHE A 279 -12.81 2.14 -6.89
CA PHE A 279 -13.25 3.49 -7.15
C PHE A 279 -13.83 4.07 -5.88
N THR A 280 -13.33 5.24 -5.46
CA THR A 280 -13.70 5.86 -4.19
C THR A 280 -14.11 7.32 -4.39
N LYS A 281 -15.22 7.71 -3.78
CA LYS A 281 -15.62 9.11 -3.62
C LYS A 281 -15.66 9.45 -2.15
N LYS A 282 -14.93 10.48 -1.74
CA LYS A 282 -14.86 10.95 -0.36
C LYS A 282 -15.90 12.05 -0.13
N GLN A 283 -16.47 12.06 1.06
CA GLN A 283 -17.42 13.11 1.49
C GLN A 283 -16.92 13.72 2.78
N ASN A 284 -17.17 15.03 2.92
CA ASN A 284 -16.99 15.70 4.19
C ASN A 284 -18.13 15.29 5.13
N TYR A 285 -17.77 14.89 6.35
CA TYR A 285 -18.71 14.52 7.40
C TYR A 285 -18.46 15.42 8.61
N ASN A 286 -19.52 15.93 9.22
CA ASN A 286 -19.44 16.89 10.33
C ASN A 286 -18.68 18.19 10.00
N ALA A 287 -19.11 18.89 8.94
CA ALA A 287 -18.69 20.26 8.72
C ALA A 287 -19.07 21.13 9.95
N PRO A 288 -18.20 22.05 10.39
CA PRO A 288 -18.56 22.95 11.47
C PRO A 288 -19.74 23.85 11.04
N GLU A 289 -20.63 24.12 11.97
CA GLU A 289 -21.65 25.14 11.79
C GLU A 289 -20.97 26.51 11.84
N MET A 290 -21.22 27.33 10.83
CA MET A 290 -20.66 28.67 10.69
C MET A 290 -21.81 29.66 10.48
N LEU A 291 -21.60 30.92 10.91
CA LEU A 291 -22.54 31.97 10.64
C LEU A 291 -22.66 32.24 9.14
N SER A 292 -23.87 32.37 8.65
CA SER A 292 -24.13 32.90 7.32
C SER A 292 -23.80 34.41 7.25
N GLY A 293 -23.61 34.94 6.06
CA GLY A 293 -23.40 36.38 5.86
C GLY A 293 -24.54 37.22 6.43
N ARG A 294 -25.79 36.75 6.30
CA ARG A 294 -26.95 37.42 6.87
C ARG A 294 -26.90 37.47 8.40
N GLU A 295 -26.65 36.34 9.07
CA GLU A 295 -26.54 36.28 10.54
C GLU A 295 -25.39 37.16 11.06
N TYR A 296 -24.26 37.16 10.34
CA TYR A 296 -23.13 37.99 10.67
C TYR A 296 -23.46 39.48 10.62
N ALA A 297 -24.19 39.92 9.57
CA ALA A 297 -24.64 41.29 9.42
C ALA A 297 -25.74 41.68 10.44
N GLU A 298 -26.73 40.81 10.69
CA GLU A 298 -27.77 41.01 11.70
C GLU A 298 -27.22 41.18 13.11
N HIS A 299 -26.16 40.45 13.45
CA HIS A 299 -25.49 40.55 14.75
C HIS A 299 -24.45 41.67 14.84
N ASN A 300 -24.20 42.42 13.78
CA ASN A 300 -23.20 43.50 13.72
C ASN A 300 -21.81 43.08 14.20
N ILE A 301 -21.35 41.88 13.83
CA ILE A 301 -20.06 41.32 14.29
C ILE A 301 -18.90 42.07 13.63
N GLY A 302 -19.06 42.58 12.41
CA GLY A 302 -18.04 43.32 11.67
C GLY A 302 -18.61 44.00 10.45
N THR A 303 -17.75 44.44 9.53
CA THR A 303 -18.16 45.10 8.28
C THR A 303 -18.92 44.12 7.40
N ASP A 304 -20.08 44.52 6.91
CA ASP A 304 -20.84 43.79 5.90
C ASP A 304 -20.37 44.18 4.50
N TYR A 305 -19.90 43.19 3.73
CA TYR A 305 -19.42 43.34 2.35
C TYR A 305 -20.46 42.84 1.32
N GLY A 306 -21.64 42.38 1.78
CA GLY A 306 -22.78 42.07 0.93
C GLY A 306 -22.81 40.69 0.30
N SER A 307 -21.87 39.77 0.68
CA SER A 307 -21.88 38.38 0.22
C SER A 307 -22.40 37.43 1.31
N ASP A 308 -22.63 36.17 0.93
CA ASP A 308 -23.01 35.08 1.85
C ASP A 308 -22.17 33.84 1.50
N THR A 309 -20.92 33.79 2.00
CA THR A 309 -19.90 32.82 1.65
C THR A 309 -19.73 31.80 2.76
N ASN A 310 -19.96 30.54 2.45
CA ASN A 310 -19.50 29.43 3.30
C ASN A 310 -18.06 29.08 2.97
N TRP A 311 -17.11 29.71 3.65
CA TRP A 311 -15.66 29.54 3.42
C TRP A 311 -15.16 28.10 3.56
N TRP A 312 -15.77 27.29 4.44
CA TRP A 312 -15.44 25.89 4.58
C TRP A 312 -15.81 25.11 3.31
N ASP A 313 -17.02 25.35 2.81
CA ASP A 313 -17.57 24.64 1.66
C ASP A 313 -16.85 25.01 0.35
N GLU A 314 -16.33 26.23 0.25
CA GLU A 314 -15.49 26.70 -0.86
C GLU A 314 -14.13 25.95 -0.94
N LEU A 315 -13.64 25.43 0.18
CA LEU A 315 -12.40 24.66 0.22
C LEU A 315 -12.60 23.15 -0.05
N ILE A 316 -13.84 22.69 -0.18
CA ILE A 316 -14.15 21.28 -0.40
C ILE A 316 -14.12 20.93 -1.89
N ASN A 317 -13.34 19.93 -2.24
CA ASN A 317 -13.34 19.34 -3.58
C ASN A 317 -14.56 18.42 -3.76
N LYS A 318 -15.70 18.98 -4.17
CA LYS A 318 -16.95 18.24 -4.39
C LYS A 318 -16.86 17.25 -5.55
N GLY A 319 -15.90 17.46 -6.46
CA GLY A 319 -15.66 16.63 -7.63
C GLY A 319 -14.64 15.52 -7.43
N ASN A 320 -14.20 15.26 -6.18
CA ASN A 320 -13.17 14.26 -5.92
C ASN A 320 -13.60 12.85 -6.38
N PHE A 321 -12.66 12.16 -7.03
CA PHE A 321 -12.84 10.80 -7.50
C PHE A 321 -11.49 10.10 -7.52
N SER A 322 -11.35 9.09 -6.67
CA SER A 322 -10.14 8.29 -6.55
C SER A 322 -10.31 6.96 -7.27
N GLN A 323 -9.23 6.46 -7.87
CA GLN A 323 -9.21 5.17 -8.55
C GLN A 323 -7.89 4.45 -8.29
N LYS A 324 -7.97 3.13 -8.13
CA LYS A 324 -6.83 2.23 -7.98
C LYS A 324 -6.99 1.06 -8.94
N HIS A 325 -5.91 0.71 -9.60
CA HIS A 325 -5.81 -0.45 -10.47
C HIS A 325 -4.56 -1.23 -10.10
N HIS A 326 -4.70 -2.52 -9.89
CA HIS A 326 -3.61 -3.41 -9.57
C HIS A 326 -3.70 -4.67 -10.42
N LEU A 327 -2.59 -5.02 -11.05
CA LEU A 327 -2.45 -6.21 -11.89
C LEU A 327 -1.31 -7.05 -11.32
N ALA A 328 -1.60 -8.29 -10.94
CA ALA A 328 -0.60 -9.23 -10.46
C ALA A 328 -0.55 -10.48 -11.32
N LEU A 329 0.65 -10.96 -11.56
CA LEU A 329 0.96 -12.21 -12.22
C LEU A 329 1.74 -13.09 -11.26
N GLU A 330 1.27 -14.32 -11.08
CA GLU A 330 1.86 -15.32 -10.22
C GLU A 330 2.07 -16.61 -11.01
N MET A 331 3.26 -17.18 -10.92
CA MET A 331 3.59 -18.43 -11.55
C MET A 331 4.63 -19.16 -10.70
N GLY A 332 4.53 -20.49 -10.62
CA GLY A 332 5.55 -21.23 -9.90
C GLY A 332 5.38 -22.73 -9.94
N THR A 333 6.46 -23.36 -9.55
CA THR A 333 6.58 -24.78 -9.21
C THR A 333 7.07 -24.87 -7.78
N GLU A 334 7.21 -26.07 -7.23
CA GLU A 334 7.81 -26.28 -5.89
C GLU A 334 9.21 -25.68 -5.75
N LYS A 335 10.00 -25.65 -6.85
CA LYS A 335 11.41 -25.20 -6.85
C LYS A 335 11.63 -23.76 -7.28
N ALA A 336 10.72 -23.18 -8.03
CA ALA A 336 10.85 -21.82 -8.57
C ALA A 336 9.50 -21.13 -8.59
N GLN A 337 9.41 -19.97 -7.99
CA GLN A 337 8.18 -19.17 -7.89
C GLN A 337 8.49 -17.73 -8.23
N VAL A 338 7.57 -17.07 -8.94
CA VAL A 338 7.67 -15.65 -9.31
C VAL A 338 6.34 -14.98 -9.06
N TYR A 339 6.39 -13.81 -8.48
CA TYR A 339 5.30 -12.88 -8.34
C TYR A 339 5.71 -11.54 -8.94
N THR A 340 4.87 -10.99 -9.81
CA THR A 340 5.07 -9.66 -10.40
C THR A 340 3.79 -8.88 -10.31
N SER A 341 3.87 -7.64 -9.87
CA SER A 341 2.71 -6.74 -9.82
C SER A 341 3.01 -5.38 -10.43
N PHE A 342 1.96 -4.74 -10.94
CA PHE A 342 1.94 -3.36 -11.40
C PHE A 342 0.71 -2.68 -10.85
N PHE A 343 0.85 -1.42 -10.46
CA PHE A 343 -0.28 -0.65 -9.97
C PHE A 343 -0.26 0.80 -10.50
N TYR A 344 -1.44 1.35 -10.58
CA TYR A 344 -1.70 2.76 -10.75
C TYR A 344 -2.77 3.20 -9.77
N GLU A 345 -2.54 4.29 -9.06
CA GLU A 345 -3.48 4.88 -8.12
C GLU A 345 -3.54 6.38 -8.33
N LYS A 346 -4.76 6.91 -8.44
CA LYS A 346 -5.05 8.34 -8.36
C LYS A 346 -5.91 8.57 -7.14
N ASN A 347 -5.36 9.27 -6.15
CA ASN A 347 -6.04 9.59 -4.90
C ASN A 347 -6.33 11.08 -4.83
N GLN A 348 -7.59 11.46 -4.66
CA GLN A 348 -8.02 12.84 -4.44
C GLN A 348 -8.54 12.99 -3.02
N GLY A 349 -8.03 14.02 -2.32
CA GLY A 349 -8.52 14.40 -1.01
C GLY A 349 -9.86 15.13 -1.08
N ILE A 350 -10.43 15.41 0.08
CA ILE A 350 -11.65 16.23 0.21
C ILE A 350 -11.36 17.73 0.07
N ALA A 351 -10.13 18.16 0.24
CA ALA A 351 -9.70 19.54 0.11
C ALA A 351 -9.36 19.90 -1.34
N LEU A 352 -9.46 21.20 -1.69
CA LEU A 352 -8.95 21.71 -2.95
C LEU A 352 -7.46 21.42 -3.09
N GLN A 353 -6.98 21.13 -4.31
CA GLN A 353 -5.57 20.92 -4.66
C GLN A 353 -4.88 19.75 -3.93
N ASP A 354 -5.62 18.92 -3.20
CA ASP A 354 -5.08 17.74 -2.53
C ASP A 354 -5.22 16.52 -3.45
N GLU A 355 -4.19 16.25 -4.24
CA GLU A 355 -4.15 15.15 -5.22
C GLU A 355 -2.80 14.43 -5.19
N ARG A 356 -2.85 13.11 -5.35
CA ARG A 356 -1.69 12.23 -5.49
C ARG A 356 -1.93 11.20 -6.57
N GLN A 357 -0.92 11.00 -7.42
CA GLN A 357 -0.91 9.96 -8.45
C GLN A 357 0.30 9.08 -8.26
N ASP A 358 0.08 7.80 -8.03
CA ASP A 358 1.11 6.80 -7.82
C ASP A 358 1.10 5.77 -8.94
N TYR A 359 2.28 5.32 -9.32
CA TYR A 359 2.44 4.11 -10.13
C TYR A 359 3.72 3.39 -9.75
N GLY A 360 3.72 2.11 -9.93
CA GLY A 360 4.88 1.30 -9.60
C GLY A 360 4.69 -0.15 -9.94
N GLY A 361 5.63 -0.95 -9.48
CA GLY A 361 5.59 -2.38 -9.66
C GLY A 361 6.61 -3.07 -8.77
N ARG A 362 6.39 -4.36 -8.60
CA ARG A 362 7.18 -5.25 -7.78
C ARG A 362 7.47 -6.54 -8.52
N VAL A 363 8.66 -7.06 -8.35
CA VAL A 363 9.05 -8.40 -8.78
C VAL A 363 9.65 -9.12 -7.59
N ASN A 364 9.07 -10.25 -7.22
CA ASN A 364 9.60 -11.17 -6.21
C ASN A 364 9.77 -12.54 -6.83
N ALA A 365 10.90 -13.17 -6.59
CA ALA A 365 11.11 -14.55 -6.98
C ALA A 365 11.67 -15.38 -5.82
N SER A 366 11.47 -16.69 -5.87
CA SER A 366 12.06 -17.65 -4.93
C SER A 366 12.56 -18.84 -5.70
N PHE A 367 13.79 -19.23 -5.47
CA PHE A 367 14.44 -20.36 -6.12
C PHE A 367 15.05 -21.28 -5.06
N LYS A 368 14.68 -22.56 -5.06
CA LYS A 368 15.29 -23.60 -4.26
C LYS A 368 16.31 -24.36 -5.11
N LEU A 369 17.56 -24.26 -4.75
CA LEU A 369 18.69 -24.79 -5.50
C LEU A 369 19.40 -25.92 -4.72
N PHE A 370 20.07 -26.81 -5.46
CA PHE A 370 20.89 -27.89 -4.89
C PHE A 370 20.11 -28.76 -3.89
N ASP A 371 18.92 -29.23 -4.30
CA ASP A 371 18.02 -30.02 -3.43
C ASP A 371 17.72 -29.31 -2.11
N ASP A 372 17.28 -28.05 -2.16
CA ASP A 372 16.94 -27.20 -1.02
C ASP A 372 18.08 -26.85 -0.06
N TRP A 373 19.35 -27.02 -0.48
CA TRP A 373 20.45 -26.48 0.28
C TRP A 373 20.46 -24.96 0.30
N LEU A 374 20.15 -24.35 -0.82
CA LEU A 374 20.15 -22.89 -0.97
C LEU A 374 18.80 -22.40 -1.49
N GLU A 375 18.19 -21.52 -0.77
CA GLU A 375 17.04 -20.73 -1.22
C GLU A 375 17.47 -19.30 -1.50
N VAL A 376 17.18 -18.79 -2.69
CA VAL A 376 17.50 -17.43 -3.15
C VAL A 376 16.20 -16.71 -3.44
N ARG A 377 15.97 -15.59 -2.76
CA ARG A 377 14.77 -14.75 -2.92
C ARG A 377 15.19 -13.33 -3.31
N PRO A 378 15.36 -13.02 -4.58
CA PRO A 378 15.53 -11.65 -5.05
C PRO A 378 14.18 -10.93 -5.10
N ALA A 379 14.20 -9.65 -4.76
CA ALA A 379 13.05 -8.76 -4.89
C ALA A 379 13.48 -7.38 -5.38
N VAL A 380 12.61 -6.73 -6.16
CA VAL A 380 12.80 -5.36 -6.61
C VAL A 380 11.46 -4.63 -6.54
N ASP A 381 11.44 -3.51 -5.85
CA ASP A 381 10.30 -2.60 -5.77
C ASP A 381 10.64 -1.26 -6.43
N TYR A 382 9.71 -0.74 -7.18
CA TYR A 382 9.73 0.62 -7.70
C TYR A 382 8.39 1.30 -7.52
N ARG A 383 8.40 2.52 -6.99
CA ARG A 383 7.23 3.38 -6.90
C ARG A 383 7.59 4.82 -7.23
N GLN A 384 6.74 5.50 -7.95
CA GLN A 384 6.80 6.94 -8.15
C GLN A 384 5.44 7.57 -7.84
N ALA A 385 5.46 8.68 -7.12
CA ALA A 385 4.27 9.43 -6.75
C ALA A 385 4.43 10.90 -7.13
N ALA A 386 3.57 11.38 -8.02
CA ALA A 386 3.39 12.80 -8.28
C ALA A 386 2.28 13.33 -7.37
N ARG A 387 2.51 14.48 -6.75
CA ARG A 387 1.57 15.03 -5.77
C ARG A 387 1.39 16.54 -5.91
N ASN A 388 0.17 16.97 -5.70
CA ASN A 388 -0.16 18.32 -5.31
C ASN A 388 -0.56 18.25 -3.83
N ASN A 389 0.16 18.93 -2.96
CA ASN A 389 -0.03 18.88 -1.51
C ASN A 389 -0.29 20.28 -0.93
N HIS A 390 -0.97 21.11 -1.69
CA HIS A 390 -1.50 22.33 -1.11
C HIS A 390 -2.69 21.95 -0.24
N TYR A 391 -2.52 22.02 1.08
CA TYR A 391 -3.60 21.79 2.03
C TYR A 391 -4.15 23.12 2.51
N PRO A 392 -5.38 23.50 2.10
CA PRO A 392 -5.98 24.79 2.44
C PRO A 392 -6.08 25.00 3.95
N ASN A 393 -5.99 26.25 4.39
CA ASN A 393 -6.10 26.59 5.80
C ASN A 393 -7.57 26.66 6.25
N PHE A 394 -8.11 25.49 6.64
CA PHE A 394 -9.48 25.39 7.17
C PHE A 394 -9.71 26.16 8.46
N GLN A 395 -8.68 26.36 9.29
CA GLN A 395 -8.79 27.16 10.51
C GLN A 395 -9.01 28.62 10.16
N GLN A 396 -8.37 29.13 9.11
CA GLN A 396 -8.61 30.48 8.62
C GLN A 396 -9.98 30.63 7.99
N ALA A 397 -10.44 29.62 7.24
CA ALA A 397 -11.77 29.60 6.67
C ALA A 397 -12.87 29.80 7.73
N MET A 398 -12.72 29.18 8.90
CA MET A 398 -13.65 29.36 10.03
C MET A 398 -13.62 30.75 10.66
N ARG A 399 -12.59 31.54 10.42
CA ARG A 399 -12.43 32.90 10.97
C ARG A 399 -12.82 33.99 9.98
N ASN A 400 -12.80 33.67 8.68
CA ASN A 400 -13.06 34.63 7.63
C ASN A 400 -14.49 35.20 7.74
N ASN A 401 -14.62 36.48 7.45
CA ASN A 401 -15.91 37.17 7.37
C ASN A 401 -16.78 36.57 6.25
N PRO A 402 -17.95 35.98 6.56
CA PRO A 402 -18.80 35.33 5.57
C PRO A 402 -19.46 36.31 4.60
N THR A 403 -19.45 37.61 4.88
CA THR A 403 -19.97 38.62 3.96
C THR A 403 -18.99 39.03 2.85
N ARG A 404 -17.76 38.47 2.85
CA ARG A 404 -16.76 38.65 1.78
C ARG A 404 -16.90 37.57 0.72
N SER A 405 -16.78 37.95 -0.55
CA SER A 405 -16.70 36.99 -1.68
C SER A 405 -15.27 36.54 -1.91
N PRO A 406 -14.98 35.23 -2.14
CA PRO A 406 -13.68 34.79 -2.58
C PRO A 406 -13.37 35.18 -4.03
N TYR A 407 -14.37 35.54 -4.83
CA TYR A 407 -14.25 35.78 -6.25
C TYR A 407 -14.40 37.26 -6.59
N ASP A 408 -13.59 37.73 -7.55
CA ASP A 408 -13.66 39.03 -8.17
C ASP A 408 -13.55 38.88 -9.69
N PRO A 409 -14.64 38.98 -10.45
CA PRO A 409 -14.64 38.84 -11.91
C PRO A 409 -13.80 39.88 -12.64
N ASP A 410 -13.56 41.04 -12.00
CA ASP A 410 -12.81 42.15 -12.59
C ASP A 410 -11.31 42.05 -12.31
N SER A 411 -10.86 41.15 -11.41
CA SER A 411 -9.46 40.92 -11.14
C SER A 411 -8.81 40.02 -12.20
N GLU A 412 -7.50 40.20 -12.43
CA GLU A 412 -6.71 39.38 -13.37
C GLU A 412 -6.78 37.88 -13.06
N THR A 413 -6.88 37.52 -11.81
CA THR A 413 -6.89 36.14 -11.33
C THR A 413 -8.28 35.54 -11.18
N GLY A 414 -9.34 36.38 -11.18
CA GLY A 414 -10.69 35.99 -10.85
C GLY A 414 -10.96 35.85 -9.35
N TYR A 415 -9.97 36.17 -8.50
CA TYR A 415 -10.08 36.09 -7.06
C TYR A 415 -9.90 37.45 -6.39
N ASN A 416 -10.63 37.67 -5.28
CA ASN A 416 -10.36 38.77 -4.36
C ASN A 416 -9.06 38.51 -3.60
N VAL A 417 -8.14 39.48 -3.60
CA VAL A 417 -6.93 39.45 -2.80
C VAL A 417 -6.93 40.63 -1.84
N TRP A 418 -7.03 40.37 -0.53
CA TRP A 418 -6.98 41.38 0.52
C TRP A 418 -5.54 41.55 0.95
N ILE A 419 -5.06 42.77 0.88
CA ILE A 419 -3.69 43.14 1.24
C ILE A 419 -3.68 43.93 2.55
N ASN A 420 -2.57 43.83 3.28
CA ASN A 420 -2.35 44.51 4.57
C ASN A 420 -3.35 44.13 5.67
N GLU A 421 -4.05 43.01 5.54
CA GLU A 421 -4.92 42.44 6.55
C GLU A 421 -4.26 41.20 7.17
N SER A 422 -3.64 41.36 8.33
CA SER A 422 -2.82 40.31 8.96
C SER A 422 -3.63 39.12 9.48
N LEU A 423 -4.94 39.30 9.69
CA LEU A 423 -5.83 38.28 10.28
C LEU A 423 -6.78 37.64 9.30
N ASP A 424 -7.16 38.34 8.22
CA ASP A 424 -8.09 37.85 7.22
C ASP A 424 -7.42 37.75 5.85
N TYR A 425 -7.61 36.65 5.15
CA TYR A 425 -7.18 36.48 3.77
C TYR A 425 -8.05 35.48 3.03
N ASN A 426 -8.06 35.58 1.72
CA ASN A 426 -8.81 34.66 0.86
C ASN A 426 -8.11 33.31 0.76
N VAL A 427 -8.57 32.36 1.55
CA VAL A 427 -8.01 30.99 1.60
C VAL A 427 -8.23 30.19 0.31
N VAL A 428 -9.25 30.58 -0.50
CA VAL A 428 -9.49 29.97 -1.80
C VAL A 428 -8.47 30.47 -2.82
N ALA A 429 -8.23 31.79 -2.86
CA ALA A 429 -7.19 32.37 -3.71
C ALA A 429 -5.80 31.84 -3.36
N ASP A 430 -5.49 31.73 -2.07
CA ASP A 430 -4.24 31.19 -1.56
C ASP A 430 -4.01 29.74 -2.09
N ALA A 431 -5.05 28.90 -1.98
CA ALA A 431 -4.98 27.52 -2.47
C ALA A 431 -4.91 27.40 -4.00
N MET A 432 -5.54 28.31 -4.75
CA MET A 432 -5.69 28.18 -6.19
C MET A 432 -4.61 28.91 -7.00
N LEU A 433 -3.97 29.90 -6.43
CA LEU A 433 -2.91 30.67 -7.09
C LEU A 433 -1.53 30.04 -6.92
N GLU A 434 -1.30 29.28 -5.86
CA GLU A 434 -0.04 28.56 -5.68
C GLU A 434 0.07 27.40 -6.68
N ASP A 435 1.21 27.28 -7.35
CA ASP A 435 1.56 26.12 -8.18
C ASP A 435 2.47 25.19 -7.37
N TYR A 436 1.95 24.04 -6.99
CA TYR A 436 2.64 23.05 -6.21
C TYR A 436 2.81 21.76 -7.00
N TYR A 437 4.04 21.29 -7.13
CA TYR A 437 4.35 19.99 -7.72
C TYR A 437 5.41 19.27 -6.88
N GLY A 438 5.04 18.13 -6.31
CA GLY A 438 5.95 17.24 -5.59
C GLY A 438 6.13 15.93 -6.34
N LEU A 439 7.31 15.33 -6.22
CA LEU A 439 7.63 14.04 -6.81
C LEU A 439 8.41 13.19 -5.82
N ASP A 440 7.85 12.04 -5.46
CA ASP A 440 8.51 11.02 -4.64
C ASP A 440 8.87 9.81 -5.50
N LYS A 441 10.07 9.25 -5.31
CA LYS A 441 10.53 8.02 -5.99
C LYS A 441 11.13 7.09 -4.95
N TRP A 442 10.79 5.81 -5.06
CA TRP A 442 11.36 4.72 -4.27
C TRP A 442 11.89 3.64 -5.20
N PHE A 443 13.09 3.20 -4.96
CA PHE A 443 13.70 2.06 -5.63
C PHE A 443 14.39 1.19 -4.58
N LYS A 444 13.95 -0.07 -4.45
CA LYS A 444 14.42 -0.99 -3.42
C LYS A 444 14.69 -2.38 -4.01
N PRO A 445 15.93 -2.68 -4.45
CA PRO A 445 16.39 -4.04 -4.69
C PRO A 445 16.82 -4.70 -3.38
N GLU A 446 16.50 -5.99 -3.23
CA GLU A 446 16.95 -6.81 -2.11
C GLU A 446 17.17 -8.26 -2.53
N VAL A 447 18.00 -8.97 -1.80
CA VAL A 447 18.21 -10.40 -1.93
C VAL A 447 18.21 -11.03 -0.54
N ASN A 448 17.40 -12.06 -0.36
CA ASN A 448 17.42 -12.92 0.82
C ASN A 448 17.94 -14.30 0.41
N LEU A 449 19.00 -14.74 1.09
CA LEU A 449 19.64 -16.04 0.89
C LEU A 449 19.41 -16.88 2.14
N LYS A 450 18.95 -18.13 1.99
CA LYS A 450 18.83 -19.09 3.08
C LYS A 450 19.59 -20.36 2.73
N LEU A 451 20.60 -20.67 3.52
CA LEU A 451 21.39 -21.89 3.41
C LEU A 451 20.92 -22.87 4.49
N ASN A 452 20.33 -23.99 4.08
CA ASN A 452 19.95 -25.08 4.97
C ASN A 452 21.14 -26.03 5.14
N ILE A 453 21.71 -26.12 6.34
CA ILE A 453 22.91 -26.93 6.64
C ILE A 453 22.46 -28.37 6.94
N LYS A 454 22.19 -29.15 5.90
CA LYS A 454 21.61 -30.51 6.00
C LYS A 454 22.37 -31.48 6.92
N PRO A 455 23.72 -31.44 7.04
CA PRO A 455 24.43 -32.32 7.99
C PRO A 455 24.06 -32.07 9.44
N ILE A 456 23.53 -30.90 9.78
CA ILE A 456 23.07 -30.55 11.12
C ILE A 456 21.58 -30.16 11.03
N PRO A 457 20.67 -31.14 11.17
CA PRO A 457 19.24 -30.88 11.05
C PRO A 457 18.77 -29.77 12.00
N GLY A 458 18.04 -28.78 11.47
CA GLY A 458 17.59 -27.62 12.21
C GLY A 458 18.52 -26.42 12.17
N LEU A 459 19.75 -26.54 11.64
CA LEU A 459 20.68 -25.44 11.46
C LEU A 459 20.52 -24.83 10.07
N ASN A 460 20.30 -23.51 10.02
CA ASN A 460 20.33 -22.73 8.78
C ASN A 460 21.08 -21.41 8.98
N TYR A 461 21.57 -20.86 7.88
CA TYR A 461 22.12 -19.51 7.81
C TYR A 461 21.26 -18.67 6.87
N GLN A 462 20.89 -17.46 7.27
CA GLN A 462 20.20 -16.50 6.42
C GLN A 462 21.04 -15.25 6.27
N GLN A 463 20.99 -14.65 5.06
CA GLN A 463 21.63 -13.40 4.73
C GLN A 463 20.64 -12.55 3.94
N VAL A 464 20.32 -11.37 4.46
CA VAL A 464 19.53 -10.34 3.76
C VAL A 464 20.48 -9.20 3.38
N VAL A 465 20.49 -8.84 2.12
CA VAL A 465 21.17 -7.64 1.62
C VAL A 465 20.16 -6.82 0.84
N GLY A 466 19.99 -5.58 1.23
CA GLY A 466 19.04 -4.68 0.58
C GLY A 466 19.58 -3.26 0.48
N TYR A 467 19.16 -2.59 -0.56
CA TYR A 467 19.42 -1.18 -0.80
C TYR A 467 18.11 -0.46 -1.06
N GLU A 468 17.91 0.70 -0.47
CA GLU A 468 16.77 1.56 -0.75
C GLU A 468 17.27 2.94 -1.16
N ASN A 469 16.80 3.45 -2.28
CA ASN A 469 17.01 4.81 -2.73
C ASN A 469 15.65 5.51 -2.74
N ARG A 470 15.53 6.54 -1.93
CA ARG A 470 14.36 7.40 -1.88
C ARG A 470 14.74 8.80 -2.29
N GLN A 471 14.00 9.35 -3.23
CA GLN A 471 14.17 10.73 -3.69
C GLN A 471 12.85 11.47 -3.52
N TRP A 472 12.96 12.72 -3.10
CA TRP A 472 11.84 13.64 -2.97
C TRP A 472 12.21 14.97 -3.64
N GLU A 473 11.34 15.42 -4.50
CA GLU A 473 11.48 16.69 -5.23
C GLU A 473 10.25 17.56 -4.93
N LEU A 474 10.47 18.85 -4.73
CA LEU A 474 9.43 19.84 -4.53
C LEU A 474 9.68 21.04 -5.44
N HIS A 475 8.64 21.45 -6.13
CA HIS A 475 8.60 22.61 -6.99
C HIS A 475 7.38 23.44 -6.60
N GLN A 476 7.60 24.66 -6.13
CA GLN A 476 6.52 25.57 -5.76
C GLN A 476 6.74 26.92 -6.44
N TYR A 477 5.62 27.56 -6.78
CA TYR A 477 5.63 28.92 -7.30
C TYR A 477 4.43 29.69 -6.79
N TRP A 478 4.69 30.85 -6.24
CA TRP A 478 3.72 31.85 -5.86
C TRP A 478 3.80 33.01 -6.85
N PRO A 479 2.76 33.28 -7.65
CA PRO A 479 2.77 34.35 -8.63
C PRO A 479 2.77 35.72 -7.98
N SER A 480 3.13 36.77 -8.71
CA SER A 480 3.17 38.16 -8.25
C SER A 480 1.81 38.65 -7.72
N THR A 481 0.72 38.00 -8.16
CA THR A 481 -0.65 38.26 -7.72
C THR A 481 -1.04 37.50 -6.43
N HIS A 482 -0.18 36.61 -5.94
CA HIS A 482 -0.41 35.92 -4.69
C HIS A 482 -0.24 36.86 -3.49
N ARG A 483 -1.10 36.74 -2.48
CA ARG A 483 -1.09 37.62 -1.32
C ARG A 483 0.29 37.72 -0.65
N SER A 484 0.95 36.60 -0.45
CA SER A 484 2.29 36.60 0.20
C SER A 484 3.30 37.43 -0.58
N GLU A 485 3.21 37.46 -1.88
CA GLU A 485 4.13 38.21 -2.75
C GLU A 485 3.81 39.69 -2.74
N ILE A 486 2.50 40.05 -2.75
CA ILE A 486 2.04 41.44 -2.63
C ILE A 486 2.44 42.02 -1.27
N ASP A 487 2.14 41.31 -0.17
CA ASP A 487 2.46 41.76 1.20
C ASP A 487 3.96 41.96 1.42
N ASN A 488 4.80 41.12 0.77
CA ASN A 488 6.26 41.26 0.82
C ASN A 488 6.87 42.15 -0.27
N SER A 489 6.04 42.79 -1.11
CA SER A 489 6.46 43.63 -2.24
C SER A 489 7.39 42.89 -3.22
N ARG A 490 7.10 41.60 -3.48
CA ARG A 490 7.86 40.74 -4.41
C ARG A 490 7.07 40.50 -5.69
N LYS A 491 7.79 40.16 -6.77
CA LYS A 491 7.23 39.83 -8.08
C LYS A 491 7.41 38.33 -8.35
N GLY A 492 6.63 37.51 -7.65
CA GLY A 492 6.70 36.07 -7.73
C GLY A 492 7.87 35.45 -6.93
N HIS A 493 7.67 34.22 -6.50
CA HIS A 493 8.60 33.43 -5.71
C HIS A 493 8.60 31.98 -6.20
N ALA A 494 9.75 31.45 -6.52
CA ALA A 494 9.97 30.04 -6.84
C ALA A 494 10.76 29.37 -5.71
N HIS A 495 10.29 28.20 -5.27
CA HIS A 495 10.99 27.34 -4.32
C HIS A 495 11.21 25.97 -4.94
N LEU A 496 12.46 25.51 -4.94
CA LEU A 496 12.83 24.14 -5.31
C LEU A 496 13.50 23.46 -4.13
N ALA A 497 13.10 22.25 -3.81
CA ALA A 497 13.78 21.44 -2.81
C ALA A 497 13.95 20.00 -3.33
N PHE A 498 15.07 19.40 -2.92
CA PHE A 498 15.40 18.01 -3.23
C PHE A 498 15.93 17.33 -1.99
N SER A 499 15.51 16.10 -1.79
CA SER A 499 16.04 15.23 -0.74
C SER A 499 16.27 13.83 -1.32
N LYS A 500 17.42 13.26 -1.04
CA LYS A 500 17.78 11.89 -1.36
C LYS A 500 18.19 11.17 -0.09
N THR A 501 17.68 9.98 0.10
CA THR A 501 18.08 9.10 1.20
C THR A 501 18.44 7.74 0.62
N GLU A 502 19.60 7.22 0.98
CA GLU A 502 20.10 5.91 0.58
C GLU A 502 20.31 5.07 1.85
N ASN A 503 19.65 3.91 1.89
CA ASN A 503 19.76 2.96 2.99
C ASN A 503 20.43 1.69 2.47
N LEU A 504 21.51 1.26 3.10
CA LEU A 504 22.14 -0.03 2.85
C LEU A 504 21.99 -0.90 4.10
N THR A 505 21.45 -2.10 3.92
CA THR A 505 21.28 -3.07 5.00
C THR A 505 21.94 -4.39 4.63
N SER A 506 22.66 -4.97 5.57
CA SER A 506 23.20 -6.33 5.46
C SER A 506 23.00 -7.02 6.81
N GLU A 507 22.12 -8.02 6.85
CA GLU A 507 21.81 -8.78 8.05
C GLU A 507 22.07 -10.26 7.82
N GLY A 508 22.91 -10.86 8.66
CA GLY A 508 23.25 -12.27 8.59
C GLY A 508 23.07 -12.96 9.92
N TYR A 509 22.44 -14.15 9.93
CA TYR A 509 22.24 -14.90 11.16
C TYR A 509 22.19 -16.41 10.95
N PHE A 510 22.70 -17.13 11.95
CA PHE A 510 22.48 -18.56 12.11
C PHE A 510 21.24 -18.79 12.98
N SER A 511 20.40 -19.73 12.59
CA SER A 511 19.28 -20.21 13.40
C SER A 511 19.39 -21.72 13.57
N TYR A 512 19.25 -22.19 14.80
CA TYR A 512 19.25 -23.61 15.14
C TYR A 512 18.00 -23.93 15.94
N VAL A 513 17.14 -24.76 15.38
CA VAL A 513 15.91 -25.24 16.03
C VAL A 513 15.96 -26.74 16.12
N LYS A 514 15.79 -27.28 17.34
CA LYS A 514 15.80 -28.71 17.57
C LYS A 514 14.92 -29.15 18.72
N ASP A 515 14.09 -30.12 18.44
CA ASP A 515 13.30 -30.84 19.44
C ASP A 515 14.10 -32.05 19.93
N PHE A 516 14.27 -32.17 21.22
CA PHE A 516 14.92 -33.29 21.89
C PHE A 516 13.87 -34.24 22.46
N LYS A 517 14.26 -35.50 22.59
CA LYS A 517 13.45 -36.49 23.29
C LYS A 517 13.21 -36.03 24.75
N GLY A 518 11.97 -36.14 25.22
CA GLY A 518 11.61 -35.71 26.57
C GLY A 518 10.91 -34.32 26.63
N GLY A 519 10.49 -33.75 25.50
CA GLY A 519 9.72 -32.52 25.45
C GLY A 519 10.56 -31.23 25.57
N HIS A 520 11.89 -31.33 25.40
CA HIS A 520 12.77 -30.15 25.39
C HIS A 520 12.90 -29.60 23.95
N ASN A 521 12.65 -28.32 23.79
CA ASN A 521 12.86 -27.57 22.53
C ASN A 521 14.00 -26.58 22.73
N LEU A 522 14.96 -26.55 21.78
CA LEU A 522 16.03 -25.56 21.74
C LEU A 522 15.83 -24.69 20.49
N ASN A 523 15.73 -23.40 20.69
CA ASN A 523 15.77 -22.39 19.64
C ASN A 523 16.89 -21.40 19.96
N ALA A 524 17.92 -21.37 19.12
CA ALA A 524 19.07 -20.50 19.29
C ALA A 524 19.34 -19.72 18.01
N THR A 525 19.56 -18.41 18.13
CA THR A 525 19.87 -17.52 17.01
C THR A 525 21.11 -16.68 17.37
N ALA A 526 22.04 -16.56 16.42
CA ALA A 526 23.19 -15.69 16.52
C ALA A 526 23.44 -15.01 15.17
N GLY A 527 23.63 -13.70 15.18
CA GLY A 527 23.76 -12.95 13.93
C GLY A 527 24.39 -11.58 14.09
N TYR A 528 24.47 -10.89 12.97
CA TYR A 528 24.94 -9.51 12.90
C TYR A 528 24.01 -8.67 12.02
N SER A 529 23.99 -7.38 12.26
CA SER A 529 23.29 -6.38 11.45
C SER A 529 24.23 -5.23 11.14
N TYR A 530 24.30 -4.86 9.86
CA TYR A 530 24.95 -3.65 9.38
C TYR A 530 23.89 -2.78 8.72
N PHE A 531 23.87 -1.51 9.10
CA PHE A 531 22.92 -0.53 8.57
C PHE A 531 23.62 0.80 8.37
N GLU A 532 23.51 1.36 7.16
CA GLU A 532 24.07 2.65 6.78
C GLU A 532 22.99 3.50 6.13
N VAL A 533 22.91 4.76 6.53
CA VAL A 533 21.99 5.75 5.94
C VAL A 533 22.76 6.96 5.50
N ASN A 534 22.65 7.30 4.23
CA ASN A 534 23.21 8.51 3.65
C ASN A 534 22.07 9.42 3.21
N GLY A 535 22.14 10.69 3.59
CA GLY A 535 21.15 11.71 3.24
C GLY A 535 21.78 12.92 2.57
N GLU A 536 21.16 13.39 1.52
CA GLU A 536 21.53 14.62 0.82
C GLU A 536 20.28 15.47 0.61
N ASN A 537 20.36 16.74 1.00
CA ASN A 537 19.26 17.68 0.84
C ASN A 537 19.78 19.00 0.31
N PHE A 538 19.07 19.60 -0.64
CA PHE A 538 19.29 20.98 -1.01
C PHE A 538 17.97 21.70 -1.25
N GLY A 539 17.97 23.02 -1.09
CA GLY A 539 16.85 23.88 -1.40
C GLY A 539 17.33 25.20 -2.02
N MET A 540 16.49 25.74 -2.87
CA MET A 540 16.71 27.03 -3.53
C MET A 540 15.43 27.83 -3.52
N ASP A 541 15.56 29.12 -3.23
CA ASP A 541 14.51 30.13 -3.37
C ASP A 541 15.01 31.23 -4.29
N ASN A 542 14.14 31.69 -5.18
CA ASN A 542 14.40 32.90 -5.96
C ASN A 542 13.14 33.73 -6.09
N TYR A 543 13.31 35.04 -6.10
CA TYR A 543 12.23 36.01 -6.05
C TYR A 543 12.34 37.02 -7.19
N ASN A 544 11.26 37.78 -7.42
CA ASN A 544 11.21 38.88 -8.36
C ASN A 544 11.43 38.44 -9.81
N PHE A 545 10.59 37.57 -10.27
CA PHE A 545 10.54 37.15 -11.67
C PHE A 545 9.97 38.27 -12.55
N SER A 546 10.47 38.40 -13.78
CA SER A 546 9.98 39.38 -14.75
C SER A 546 8.60 39.00 -15.28
N VAL A 547 8.27 37.72 -15.32
CA VAL A 547 7.02 37.15 -15.83
C VAL A 547 6.65 35.92 -15.03
N ASP A 548 5.42 35.86 -14.49
CA ASP A 548 4.93 34.72 -13.72
C ASP A 548 4.87 33.40 -14.51
N GLY A 549 4.73 33.48 -15.84
CA GLY A 549 4.68 32.29 -16.69
C GLY A 549 5.95 31.43 -16.72
N ILE A 550 7.09 31.95 -16.24
CA ILE A 550 8.36 31.22 -16.11
C ILE A 550 8.27 30.21 -14.97
N LYS A 551 7.65 30.60 -13.87
CA LYS A 551 7.51 29.79 -12.65
C LYS A 551 8.86 29.24 -12.17
N TYR A 552 8.87 27.98 -11.68
CA TYR A 552 10.07 27.26 -11.25
C TYR A 552 10.84 26.59 -12.41
N TRP A 553 10.36 26.66 -13.65
CA TRP A 553 11.01 25.99 -14.79
C TRP A 553 12.38 26.58 -15.15
N ASP A 554 12.58 27.86 -14.87
CA ASP A 554 13.87 28.53 -14.96
C ASP A 554 14.06 29.47 -13.74
N ILE A 555 14.44 28.83 -12.63
CA ILE A 555 14.62 29.54 -11.36
C ILE A 555 15.70 30.63 -11.44
N GLY A 556 16.62 30.55 -12.41
CA GLY A 556 17.67 31.52 -12.61
C GLY A 556 17.19 32.91 -13.06
N GLN A 557 15.95 33.03 -13.55
CA GLN A 557 15.37 34.29 -14.02
C GLN A 557 14.90 35.23 -12.89
N GLY A 558 14.83 34.76 -11.67
CA GLY A 558 14.58 35.62 -10.52
C GLY A 558 15.82 36.47 -10.17
N SER A 559 15.59 37.58 -9.47
CA SER A 559 16.64 38.57 -9.16
C SER A 559 17.33 38.34 -7.82
N TYR A 560 16.84 37.40 -6.98
CA TYR A 560 17.33 37.20 -5.62
C TYR A 560 17.37 35.72 -5.24
N LEU A 561 18.46 35.06 -5.63
CA LEU A 561 18.66 33.62 -5.40
C LEU A 561 19.27 33.34 -4.03
N THR A 562 18.63 32.43 -3.28
CA THR A 562 19.18 31.84 -2.04
C THR A 562 19.25 30.34 -2.18
N ALA A 563 20.37 29.72 -1.85
CA ALA A 563 20.53 28.26 -1.91
C ALA A 563 21.18 27.73 -0.63
N VAL A 564 20.70 26.56 -0.16
CA VAL A 564 21.24 25.87 1.02
C VAL A 564 21.38 24.39 0.70
N SER A 565 22.51 23.79 1.07
CA SER A 565 22.79 22.35 0.90
C SER A 565 23.20 21.74 2.24
N TYR A 566 22.68 20.53 2.54
CA TYR A 566 23.04 19.73 3.70
C TYR A 566 23.32 18.29 3.29
N THR A 567 24.41 17.71 3.79
CA THR A 567 24.74 16.30 3.65
C THR A 567 24.85 15.68 5.02
N HIS A 568 24.08 14.62 5.30
CA HIS A 568 24.16 13.85 6.53
C HIS A 568 24.70 12.46 6.21
N LEU A 569 25.83 12.12 6.84
CA LEU A 569 26.38 10.78 6.89
C LEU A 569 26.14 10.22 8.30
N THR A 570 25.32 9.22 8.45
CA THR A 570 25.24 8.46 9.70
C THR A 570 26.28 7.35 9.66
N LEU A 571 27.24 7.38 10.59
CA LEU A 571 28.24 6.34 10.71
C LEU A 571 27.58 4.98 10.96
N PRO A 572 28.10 3.90 10.37
CA PRO A 572 27.56 2.55 10.56
C PRO A 572 27.59 2.19 12.06
N THR A 573 26.45 1.81 12.60
CA THR A 573 26.37 1.25 13.95
C THR A 573 26.72 -0.22 13.89
N ASN A 574 27.99 -0.55 14.06
CA ASN A 574 28.41 -1.92 14.31
C ASN A 574 27.93 -2.33 15.72
N ARG A 575 27.06 -3.32 15.78
CA ARG A 575 26.70 -4.03 17.00
C ARG A 575 26.72 -5.53 16.76
#